data_f44fad62d13dbb1c90da3b8173bc570a
#
_entry.id   f44fad62d13dbb1c90da3b8173bc570a
#
_cell.length_a   1.000
_cell.length_b   1.000
_cell.length_c   1.000
_cell.angle_alpha   90.00
_cell.angle_beta   90.00
_cell.angle_gamma   90.00
#
_symmetry.space_group_name_H-M   'P 1'
#
loop_
_entity.id
_entity.type
_entity.pdbx_description
1 polymer ?
#
loop_
_entity_poly.entity_id
_entity_poly.type
_entity_poly.pdbx_seq_one_letter_code
_entity_poly.pdbx_strand_id
1 'polypeptide(L)'
;SYLTDKEITDRLVTEAYNRMQEDVQVAHILIKTNPNVATDTAAAYTKIQAAYKRLQAGEAWDLVVKQTSEDNPTKETGGDLGYVTALLPNGFYAFESAAYETPVGKYSMPIRTTLGYHIVKVTNKRPARGELDIAHILLRVKADGSDDKAVKTRIDAVYAQLVAGDRFEEVAKTVSEDKATAERGGAIGPIAINQYEKSFEDAVFALANDGDYTKPVRTRLGWHIIKRTRKRPTLTLEQAKRKI
;
A
#
# COMPACT_ATOMS: atom_id res chain seq x y z
N SER A 1 -18.12 -27.89 -19.91
CA SER A 1 -18.43 -26.85 -20.88
C SER A 1 -17.28 -25.83 -20.93
N TYR A 2 -16.80 -25.51 -22.10
CA TYR A 2 -15.79 -24.49 -22.28
C TYR A 2 -16.44 -23.12 -22.12
N LEU A 3 -15.85 -22.27 -21.25
CA LEU A 3 -16.28 -20.89 -21.13
C LEU A 3 -15.89 -20.09 -22.37
N THR A 4 -16.75 -19.19 -22.83
CA THR A 4 -16.41 -18.27 -23.90
C THR A 4 -15.40 -17.22 -23.40
N ASP A 5 -14.68 -16.58 -24.32
CA ASP A 5 -13.76 -15.48 -23.94
C ASP A 5 -14.48 -14.37 -23.18
N LYS A 6 -15.72 -14.07 -23.56
CA LYS A 6 -16.55 -13.10 -22.86
C LYS A 6 -16.86 -13.53 -21.41
N GLU A 7 -17.24 -14.80 -21.21
CA GLU A 7 -17.54 -15.33 -19.90
C GLU A 7 -16.30 -15.33 -18.99
N ILE A 8 -15.13 -15.68 -19.54
CA ILE A 8 -13.86 -15.62 -18.83
C ILE A 8 -13.55 -14.18 -18.44
N THR A 9 -13.68 -13.23 -19.36
CA THR A 9 -13.44 -11.80 -19.12
C THR A 9 -14.38 -11.27 -18.07
N ASP A 10 -15.69 -11.54 -18.17
CA ASP A 10 -16.68 -11.10 -17.18
C ASP A 10 -16.39 -11.65 -15.78
N ARG A 11 -15.94 -12.91 -15.70
CA ARG A 11 -15.58 -13.54 -14.44
C ARG A 11 -14.34 -12.90 -13.82
N LEU A 12 -13.31 -12.59 -14.61
CA LEU A 12 -12.10 -11.92 -14.13
C LEU A 12 -12.37 -10.48 -13.70
N VAL A 13 -13.25 -9.78 -14.41
CA VAL A 13 -13.64 -8.41 -14.02
C VAL A 13 -14.43 -8.43 -12.71
N THR A 14 -15.36 -9.37 -12.55
CA THR A 14 -16.11 -9.54 -11.31
C THR A 14 -15.18 -9.87 -10.14
N GLU A 15 -14.23 -10.76 -10.35
CA GLU A 15 -13.21 -11.09 -9.35
C GLU A 15 -12.40 -9.86 -8.95
N ALA A 16 -11.90 -9.11 -9.92
CA ALA A 16 -11.14 -7.88 -9.69
C ALA A 16 -11.99 -6.86 -8.91
N TYR A 17 -13.23 -6.66 -9.32
CA TYR A 17 -14.15 -5.77 -8.61
C TYR A 17 -14.34 -6.17 -7.15
N ASN A 18 -14.59 -7.45 -6.89
CA ASN A 18 -14.78 -7.95 -5.53
C ASN A 18 -13.52 -7.76 -4.69
N ARG A 19 -12.34 -8.03 -5.26
CA ARG A 19 -11.06 -7.84 -4.57
C ARG A 19 -10.77 -6.38 -4.29
N MET A 20 -11.19 -5.48 -5.16
CA MET A 20 -11.04 -4.03 -4.98
C MET A 20 -11.82 -3.46 -3.79
N GLN A 21 -12.74 -4.22 -3.18
CA GLN A 21 -13.49 -3.80 -2.01
C GLN A 21 -12.70 -3.88 -0.72
N GLU A 22 -11.59 -4.61 -0.71
CA GLU A 22 -10.77 -4.83 0.48
C GLU A 22 -9.29 -4.62 0.19
N ASP A 23 -8.58 -4.06 1.18
CA ASP A 23 -7.12 -4.12 1.25
C ASP A 23 -6.76 -5.28 2.16
N VAL A 24 -5.68 -6.00 1.81
CA VAL A 24 -5.23 -7.20 2.54
C VAL A 24 -3.81 -6.98 3.02
N GLN A 25 -3.58 -7.10 4.33
CA GLN A 25 -2.25 -7.06 4.91
C GLN A 25 -1.62 -8.43 4.81
N VAL A 26 -0.45 -8.51 4.18
CA VAL A 26 0.22 -9.77 3.87
C VAL A 26 1.66 -9.76 4.37
N ALA A 27 2.15 -10.96 4.64
CA ALA A 27 3.54 -11.27 4.86
C ALA A 27 3.91 -12.44 3.96
N HIS A 28 5.21 -12.60 3.66
CA HIS A 28 5.62 -13.71 2.82
C HIS A 28 6.98 -14.30 3.19
N ILE A 29 7.17 -15.53 2.76
CA ILE A 29 8.48 -16.17 2.57
C ILE A 29 8.72 -16.19 1.09
N LEU A 30 9.85 -15.66 0.63
CA LEU A 30 10.26 -15.67 -0.77
C LEU A 30 11.50 -16.50 -0.96
N ILE A 31 11.49 -17.43 -1.91
CA ILE A 31 12.67 -18.10 -2.45
C ILE A 31 12.80 -17.66 -3.90
N LYS A 32 13.85 -16.93 -4.20
CA LYS A 32 14.08 -16.34 -5.53
C LYS A 32 14.45 -17.40 -6.56
N THR A 33 14.06 -17.15 -7.80
CA THR A 33 14.54 -17.91 -8.95
C THR A 33 15.25 -16.98 -9.92
N ASN A 34 16.25 -17.53 -10.61
CA ASN A 34 16.85 -16.86 -11.76
C ASN A 34 16.22 -17.44 -13.03
N PRO A 35 15.42 -16.67 -13.79
CA PRO A 35 14.72 -17.18 -14.97
C PRO A 35 15.67 -17.67 -16.07
N ASN A 36 16.95 -17.27 -16.01
CA ASN A 36 17.96 -17.68 -16.98
C ASN A 36 18.67 -18.97 -16.62
N VAL A 37 18.34 -19.57 -15.46
CA VAL A 37 18.98 -20.81 -14.95
C VAL A 37 17.89 -21.82 -14.63
N ALA A 38 17.71 -22.81 -15.52
CA ALA A 38 16.64 -23.80 -15.39
C ALA A 38 16.71 -24.61 -14.07
N THR A 39 17.92 -24.88 -13.58
CA THR A 39 18.12 -25.63 -12.33
C THR A 39 17.70 -24.85 -11.08
N ASP A 40 17.70 -23.51 -11.13
CA ASP A 40 17.29 -22.66 -10.00
C ASP A 40 15.81 -22.86 -9.63
N THR A 41 14.95 -23.09 -10.62
CA THR A 41 13.52 -23.32 -10.38
C THR A 41 13.29 -24.57 -9.53
N ALA A 42 13.97 -25.66 -9.82
CA ALA A 42 13.85 -26.91 -9.08
C ALA A 42 14.42 -26.76 -7.65
N ALA A 43 15.57 -26.09 -7.51
CA ALA A 43 16.20 -25.83 -6.21
C ALA A 43 15.31 -24.92 -5.36
N ALA A 44 14.75 -23.86 -5.93
CA ALA A 44 13.84 -22.93 -5.25
C ALA A 44 12.56 -23.65 -4.81
N TYR A 45 12.01 -24.50 -5.64
CA TYR A 45 10.82 -25.31 -5.29
C TYR A 45 11.11 -26.21 -4.10
N THR A 46 12.25 -26.89 -4.07
CA THR A 46 12.64 -27.74 -2.94
C THR A 46 12.77 -26.91 -1.65
N LYS A 47 13.36 -25.73 -1.72
CA LYS A 47 13.51 -24.85 -0.56
C LYS A 47 12.18 -24.35 -0.03
N ILE A 48 11.26 -23.92 -0.91
CA ILE A 48 9.95 -23.42 -0.45
C ILE A 48 9.10 -24.56 0.12
N GLN A 49 9.18 -25.74 -0.43
CA GLN A 49 8.51 -26.93 0.11
C GLN A 49 9.03 -27.29 1.50
N ALA A 50 10.34 -27.19 1.71
CA ALA A 50 10.93 -27.42 3.03
C ALA A 50 10.43 -26.41 4.07
N ALA A 51 10.36 -25.13 3.70
CA ALA A 51 9.79 -24.10 4.57
C ALA A 51 8.31 -24.37 4.88
N TYR A 52 7.54 -24.75 3.87
CA TYR A 52 6.12 -25.11 4.04
C TYR A 52 5.93 -26.27 5.03
N LYS A 53 6.74 -27.32 4.91
CA LYS A 53 6.71 -28.45 5.84
C LYS A 53 7.01 -28.04 7.28
N ARG A 54 7.96 -27.12 7.48
CA ARG A 54 8.27 -26.59 8.81
C ARG A 54 7.07 -25.87 9.42
N LEU A 55 6.35 -25.06 8.62
CA LEU A 55 5.12 -24.39 9.07
C LEU A 55 4.02 -25.39 9.41
N GLN A 56 3.84 -26.41 8.58
CA GLN A 56 2.87 -27.48 8.84
C GLN A 56 3.18 -28.29 10.09
N ALA A 57 4.47 -28.40 10.44
CA ALA A 57 4.91 -29.06 11.67
C ALA A 57 4.70 -28.17 12.92
N GLY A 58 4.22 -26.95 12.77
CA GLY A 58 3.93 -26.06 13.87
C GLY A 58 5.04 -25.09 14.27
N GLU A 59 6.12 -24.99 13.50
CA GLU A 59 7.14 -24.00 13.77
C GLU A 59 6.59 -22.58 13.58
N ALA A 60 7.07 -21.63 14.38
CA ALA A 60 6.60 -20.25 14.37
C ALA A 60 6.91 -19.57 13.02
N TRP A 61 5.93 -18.86 12.49
CA TRP A 61 6.05 -18.14 11.22
C TRP A 61 7.31 -17.26 11.16
N ASP A 62 7.49 -16.39 12.16
CA ASP A 62 8.61 -15.44 12.18
C ASP A 62 9.98 -16.14 12.15
N LEU A 63 10.09 -17.27 12.83
CA LEU A 63 11.32 -18.05 12.83
C LEU A 63 11.60 -18.63 11.44
N VAL A 64 10.60 -19.23 10.81
CA VAL A 64 10.76 -19.83 9.47
C VAL A 64 11.10 -18.75 8.45
N VAL A 65 10.42 -17.59 8.51
CA VAL A 65 10.72 -16.44 7.63
C VAL A 65 12.18 -16.02 7.80
N LYS A 66 12.61 -15.78 9.02
CA LYS A 66 13.98 -15.32 9.31
C LYS A 66 15.05 -16.27 8.79
N GLN A 67 14.81 -17.56 8.93
CA GLN A 67 15.78 -18.59 8.57
C GLN A 67 15.76 -18.97 7.09
N THR A 68 14.65 -18.79 6.39
CA THR A 68 14.48 -19.32 5.03
C THR A 68 14.24 -18.25 3.97
N SER A 69 13.58 -17.13 4.29
CA SER A 69 13.25 -16.14 3.29
C SER A 69 14.47 -15.46 2.68
N GLU A 70 14.43 -15.29 1.36
CA GLU A 70 15.43 -14.57 0.60
C GLU A 70 15.02 -13.12 0.33
N ASP A 71 13.90 -12.68 0.88
CA ASP A 71 13.49 -11.28 0.83
C ASP A 71 14.17 -10.52 1.97
N ASN A 72 15.39 -10.06 1.72
CA ASN A 72 16.21 -9.40 2.74
C ASN A 72 15.53 -8.19 3.40
N PRO A 73 14.78 -7.33 2.67
CA PRO A 73 14.10 -6.20 3.30
C PRO A 73 13.09 -6.56 4.37
N THR A 74 12.46 -7.74 4.31
CA THR A 74 11.36 -8.11 5.21
C THR A 74 11.63 -9.29 6.12
N LYS A 75 12.65 -10.09 5.85
CA LYS A 75 12.88 -11.35 6.61
C LYS A 75 13.06 -11.14 8.11
N GLU A 76 13.60 -10.01 8.54
CA GLU A 76 13.81 -9.71 9.97
C GLU A 76 12.53 -9.17 10.63
N THR A 77 11.52 -8.83 9.86
CA THR A 77 10.24 -8.29 10.33
C THR A 77 9.06 -9.20 9.96
N GLY A 78 9.27 -10.52 10.03
CA GLY A 78 8.23 -11.50 9.77
C GLY A 78 7.74 -11.55 8.34
N GLY A 79 8.50 -11.00 7.39
CA GLY A 79 8.11 -10.96 5.97
C GLY A 79 7.02 -9.96 5.66
N ASP A 80 6.72 -9.01 6.56
CA ASP A 80 5.61 -8.07 6.39
C ASP A 80 5.80 -7.17 5.18
N LEU A 81 4.81 -7.18 4.30
CA LEU A 81 4.76 -6.35 3.09
C LEU A 81 3.75 -5.19 3.22
N GLY A 82 3.04 -5.11 4.34
CA GLY A 82 1.96 -4.15 4.50
C GLY A 82 0.71 -4.54 3.74
N TYR A 83 -0.15 -3.55 3.47
CA TYR A 83 -1.40 -3.78 2.74
C TYR A 83 -1.18 -3.77 1.24
N VAL A 84 -1.89 -4.66 0.55
CA VAL A 84 -1.99 -4.70 -0.90
C VAL A 84 -3.45 -4.52 -1.31
N THR A 85 -3.67 -4.13 -2.55
CA THR A 85 -4.98 -4.07 -3.15
C THR A 85 -5.00 -4.87 -4.44
N ALA A 86 -6.16 -5.05 -5.05
CA ALA A 86 -6.31 -5.79 -6.30
C ALA A 86 -5.58 -5.14 -7.47
N LEU A 87 -5.42 -5.88 -8.55
CA LEU A 87 -4.75 -5.48 -9.78
C LEU A 87 -3.24 -5.29 -9.59
N LEU A 88 -2.61 -6.29 -8.98
CA LEU A 88 -1.15 -6.34 -8.89
C LEU A 88 -0.54 -6.47 -10.31
N PRO A 89 0.74 -6.08 -10.47
CA PRO A 89 1.42 -6.15 -11.76
C PRO A 89 1.40 -7.55 -12.38
N ASN A 90 1.61 -7.62 -13.69
CA ASN A 90 1.73 -8.88 -14.42
C ASN A 90 2.76 -9.79 -13.76
N GLY A 91 2.43 -11.07 -13.65
CA GLY A 91 3.27 -12.07 -13.01
C GLY A 91 2.97 -12.28 -11.54
N PHE A 92 2.06 -11.48 -10.95
CA PHE A 92 1.69 -11.56 -9.52
C PHE A 92 0.25 -12.01 -9.28
N TYR A 93 -0.44 -12.49 -10.29
CA TYR A 93 -1.84 -12.95 -10.13
C TYR A 93 -1.99 -14.05 -9.08
N ALA A 94 -1.07 -15.02 -9.07
CA ALA A 94 -1.10 -16.09 -8.07
C ALA A 94 -0.87 -15.54 -6.65
N PHE A 95 -0.02 -14.53 -6.50
CA PHE A 95 0.20 -13.85 -5.22
C PHE A 95 -1.07 -13.12 -4.78
N GLU A 96 -1.69 -12.36 -5.68
CA GLU A 96 -2.96 -11.67 -5.42
C GLU A 96 -4.04 -12.66 -5.00
N SER A 97 -4.20 -13.78 -5.71
CA SER A 97 -5.18 -14.82 -5.36
C SER A 97 -4.91 -15.40 -3.97
N ALA A 98 -3.65 -15.69 -3.64
CA ALA A 98 -3.28 -16.16 -2.32
C ALA A 98 -3.63 -15.14 -1.23
N ALA A 99 -3.38 -13.84 -1.48
CA ALA A 99 -3.72 -12.78 -0.55
C ALA A 99 -5.23 -12.69 -0.29
N TYR A 100 -6.04 -12.76 -1.33
CA TYR A 100 -7.50 -12.58 -1.19
C TYR A 100 -8.24 -13.84 -0.77
N GLU A 101 -7.71 -15.03 -1.07
CA GLU A 101 -8.37 -16.32 -0.78
C GLU A 101 -7.94 -16.93 0.56
N THR A 102 -6.79 -16.53 1.08
CA THR A 102 -6.29 -17.05 2.36
C THR A 102 -6.99 -16.34 3.53
N PRO A 103 -7.58 -17.07 4.48
CA PRO A 103 -8.20 -16.47 5.66
C PRO A 103 -7.17 -15.73 6.54
N VAL A 104 -7.64 -14.71 7.26
CA VAL A 104 -6.82 -13.99 8.23
C VAL A 104 -6.23 -14.95 9.26
N GLY A 105 -4.95 -14.82 9.52
CA GLY A 105 -4.19 -15.66 10.45
C GLY A 105 -3.65 -16.95 9.83
N LYS A 106 -3.97 -17.21 8.57
CA LYS A 106 -3.52 -18.42 7.86
C LYS A 106 -2.47 -18.06 6.82
N TYR A 107 -1.79 -19.09 6.30
CA TYR A 107 -0.84 -18.97 5.21
C TYR A 107 -1.24 -19.87 4.04
N SER A 108 -0.83 -19.48 2.85
CA SER A 108 -1.12 -20.21 1.61
C SER A 108 -0.18 -21.40 1.43
N MET A 109 -0.56 -22.29 0.51
CA MET A 109 0.40 -23.20 -0.12
C MET A 109 1.44 -22.38 -0.90
N PRO A 110 2.60 -22.97 -1.23
CA PRO A 110 3.55 -22.31 -2.12
C PRO A 110 2.92 -21.91 -3.45
N ILE A 111 3.18 -20.67 -3.87
CA ILE A 111 2.72 -20.12 -5.16
C ILE A 111 3.90 -19.58 -5.95
N ARG A 112 3.73 -19.39 -7.24
CA ARG A 112 4.77 -18.94 -8.15
C ARG A 112 4.47 -17.56 -8.69
N THR A 113 5.49 -16.67 -8.63
CA THR A 113 5.47 -15.37 -9.31
C THR A 113 6.72 -15.22 -10.18
N THR A 114 6.87 -14.07 -10.84
CA THR A 114 8.08 -13.77 -11.60
C THR A 114 9.34 -13.67 -10.73
N LEU A 115 9.19 -13.44 -9.42
CA LEU A 115 10.32 -13.37 -8.49
C LEU A 115 10.82 -14.76 -8.03
N GLY A 116 9.92 -15.72 -7.98
CA GLY A 116 10.22 -17.05 -7.46
C GLY A 116 9.00 -17.70 -6.82
N TYR A 117 9.25 -18.45 -5.75
CA TYR A 117 8.18 -19.09 -4.96
C TYR A 117 7.92 -18.33 -3.69
N HIS A 118 6.66 -18.24 -3.31
CA HIS A 118 6.22 -17.57 -2.09
C HIS A 118 5.31 -18.48 -1.27
N ILE A 119 5.34 -18.30 0.05
CA ILE A 119 4.24 -18.66 0.95
C ILE A 119 3.68 -17.34 1.46
N VAL A 120 2.38 -17.13 1.29
CA VAL A 120 1.72 -15.85 1.64
C VAL A 120 0.90 -16.05 2.91
N LYS A 121 1.15 -15.24 3.93
CA LYS A 121 0.35 -15.18 5.15
C LYS A 121 -0.52 -13.92 5.10
N VAL A 122 -1.79 -14.06 5.44
CA VAL A 122 -2.72 -12.94 5.58
C VAL A 122 -2.82 -12.57 7.06
N THR A 123 -2.45 -11.33 7.40
CA THR A 123 -2.44 -10.88 8.79
C THR A 123 -3.63 -10.00 9.14
N ASN A 124 -4.22 -9.29 8.16
CA ASN A 124 -5.40 -8.48 8.37
C ASN A 124 -6.11 -8.20 7.04
N LYS A 125 -7.40 -7.87 7.12
CA LYS A 125 -8.20 -7.34 6.01
C LYS A 125 -8.93 -6.11 6.50
N ARG A 126 -9.12 -5.14 5.61
CA ARG A 126 -9.86 -3.91 5.91
C ARG A 126 -10.65 -3.48 4.68
N PRO A 127 -11.71 -2.67 4.85
CA PRO A 127 -12.32 -2.01 3.69
C PRO A 127 -11.26 -1.24 2.89
N ALA A 128 -11.31 -1.34 1.57
CA ALA A 128 -10.32 -0.68 0.72
C ALA A 128 -10.33 0.83 0.94
N ARG A 129 -9.15 1.41 1.06
CA ARG A 129 -8.98 2.86 1.19
C ARG A 129 -9.37 3.62 -0.07
N GLY A 130 -9.23 2.97 -1.24
CA GLY A 130 -9.57 3.59 -2.52
C GLY A 130 -8.66 4.76 -2.89
N GLU A 131 -9.24 5.80 -3.47
CA GLU A 131 -8.50 6.96 -3.97
C GLU A 131 -9.05 8.27 -3.39
N LEU A 132 -8.14 9.19 -3.10
CA LEU A 132 -8.46 10.55 -2.66
C LEU A 132 -7.79 11.57 -3.57
N ASP A 133 -8.49 12.65 -3.87
CA ASP A 133 -7.86 13.90 -4.26
C ASP A 133 -7.52 14.67 -2.99
N ILE A 134 -6.32 15.22 -2.91
CA ILE A 134 -5.82 15.89 -1.72
C ILE A 134 -5.17 17.23 -2.06
N ALA A 135 -4.89 17.99 -1.04
CA ALA A 135 -3.99 19.14 -1.10
C ALA A 135 -3.10 19.10 0.13
N HIS A 136 -1.87 19.60 0.02
CA HIS A 136 -1.00 19.64 1.19
C HIS A 136 -0.21 20.94 1.29
N ILE A 137 0.18 21.25 2.52
CA ILE A 137 1.14 22.28 2.87
C ILE A 137 2.35 21.58 3.45
N LEU A 138 3.53 21.82 2.89
CA LEU A 138 4.79 21.24 3.36
C LEU A 138 5.71 22.35 3.84
N LEU A 139 6.27 22.19 5.05
CA LEU A 139 7.44 22.91 5.51
C LEU A 139 8.58 21.91 5.68
N ARG A 140 9.67 22.12 4.95
CA ARG A 140 10.78 21.18 4.90
C ARG A 140 11.61 21.24 6.17
N VAL A 141 12.11 20.07 6.59
CA VAL A 141 13.10 19.93 7.65
C VAL A 141 14.41 19.51 7.00
N LYS A 142 15.52 20.09 7.47
CA LYS A 142 16.85 19.70 7.00
C LYS A 142 17.09 18.22 7.22
N ALA A 143 17.88 17.61 6.36
CA ALA A 143 18.15 16.17 6.40
C ALA A 143 18.73 15.71 7.74
N ASP A 144 19.53 16.55 8.42
CA ASP A 144 20.11 16.25 9.72
C ASP A 144 19.12 16.45 10.90
N GLY A 145 17.91 16.97 10.62
CA GLY A 145 16.88 17.20 11.63
C GLY A 145 17.15 18.39 12.57
N SER A 146 18.21 19.17 12.30
CA SER A 146 18.65 20.24 13.22
C SER A 146 17.62 21.34 13.44
N ASP A 147 16.73 21.58 12.49
CA ASP A 147 15.68 22.60 12.53
C ASP A 147 14.27 22.03 12.78
N ASP A 148 14.15 20.76 13.14
CA ASP A 148 12.85 20.10 13.29
C ASP A 148 11.92 20.85 14.26
N LYS A 149 12.41 21.22 15.44
CA LYS A 149 11.61 21.97 16.42
C LYS A 149 11.15 23.33 15.91
N ALA A 150 12.03 24.05 15.23
CA ALA A 150 11.71 25.36 14.64
C ALA A 150 10.64 25.22 13.56
N VAL A 151 10.77 24.22 12.69
CA VAL A 151 9.77 23.95 11.65
C VAL A 151 8.45 23.48 12.24
N LYS A 152 8.49 22.66 13.29
CA LYS A 152 7.26 22.24 14.02
C LYS A 152 6.50 23.43 14.56
N THR A 153 7.21 24.40 15.15
CA THR A 153 6.60 25.65 15.63
C THR A 153 5.95 26.42 14.48
N ARG A 154 6.61 26.50 13.33
CA ARG A 154 6.06 27.17 12.15
C ARG A 154 4.83 26.47 11.59
N ILE A 155 4.84 25.15 11.46
CA ILE A 155 3.68 24.43 10.95
C ILE A 155 2.50 24.47 11.92
N ASP A 156 2.77 24.48 13.24
CA ASP A 156 1.73 24.67 14.25
C ASP A 156 1.04 26.05 14.10
N ALA A 157 1.82 27.09 13.79
CA ALA A 157 1.26 28.42 13.53
C ALA A 157 0.41 28.43 12.24
N VAL A 158 0.83 27.71 11.21
CA VAL A 158 0.05 27.55 9.98
C VAL A 158 -1.27 26.81 10.28
N TYR A 159 -1.20 25.76 11.07
CA TYR A 159 -2.41 25.03 11.50
C TYR A 159 -3.38 25.95 12.24
N ALA A 160 -2.87 26.80 13.14
CA ALA A 160 -3.69 27.77 13.86
C ALA A 160 -4.37 28.78 12.92
N GLN A 161 -3.71 29.21 11.84
CA GLN A 161 -4.32 30.06 10.81
C GLN A 161 -5.50 29.38 10.12
N LEU A 162 -5.35 28.09 9.82
CA LEU A 162 -6.42 27.30 9.18
C LEU A 162 -7.62 27.15 10.14
N VAL A 163 -7.36 26.87 11.39
CA VAL A 163 -8.42 26.76 12.43
C VAL A 163 -9.15 28.10 12.59
N ALA A 164 -8.42 29.22 12.47
CA ALA A 164 -9.01 30.57 12.53
C ALA A 164 -9.83 30.94 11.31
N GLY A 165 -9.81 30.13 10.26
CA GLY A 165 -10.65 30.31 9.08
C GLY A 165 -9.93 30.72 7.80
N ASP A 166 -8.61 30.83 7.80
CA ASP A 166 -7.87 31.08 6.58
C ASP A 166 -8.09 29.93 5.58
N ARG A 167 -8.17 30.29 4.30
CA ARG A 167 -8.41 29.29 3.24
C ARG A 167 -7.18 28.46 2.99
N PHE A 168 -7.35 27.14 3.03
CA PHE A 168 -6.25 26.18 2.85
C PHE A 168 -5.42 26.47 1.59
N GLU A 169 -6.10 26.65 0.46
CA GLU A 169 -5.46 26.85 -0.84
C GLU A 169 -4.62 28.15 -0.87
N GLU A 170 -5.11 29.21 -0.25
CA GLU A 170 -4.37 30.47 -0.17
C GLU A 170 -3.17 30.36 0.77
N VAL A 171 -3.31 29.69 1.89
CA VAL A 171 -2.19 29.43 2.81
C VAL A 171 -1.13 28.57 2.12
N ALA A 172 -1.55 27.51 1.40
CA ALA A 172 -0.62 26.69 0.64
C ALA A 172 0.18 27.48 -0.38
N LYS A 173 -0.45 28.37 -1.14
CA LYS A 173 0.23 29.25 -2.11
C LYS A 173 1.27 30.12 -1.46
N THR A 174 0.99 30.60 -0.24
CA THR A 174 1.85 31.57 0.45
C THR A 174 3.02 30.91 1.17
N VAL A 175 2.79 29.76 1.84
CA VAL A 175 3.78 29.19 2.77
C VAL A 175 4.33 27.83 2.38
N SER A 176 3.65 27.07 1.51
CA SER A 176 4.09 25.71 1.20
C SER A 176 5.43 25.71 0.47
N GLU A 177 6.33 24.87 0.94
CA GLU A 177 7.65 24.68 0.35
C GLU A 177 7.67 23.55 -0.69
N ASP A 178 6.53 22.93 -0.95
CA ASP A 178 6.38 22.07 -2.12
C ASP A 178 6.04 22.91 -3.34
N LYS A 179 7.08 23.40 -4.02
CA LYS A 179 6.94 24.31 -5.15
C LYS A 179 6.17 23.71 -6.31
N ALA A 180 6.20 22.40 -6.46
CA ALA A 180 5.47 21.71 -7.53
C ALA A 180 3.95 21.85 -7.40
N THR A 181 3.43 22.06 -6.19
CA THR A 181 1.99 22.12 -5.93
C THR A 181 1.51 23.42 -5.33
N ALA A 182 2.39 24.20 -4.71
CA ALA A 182 1.99 25.42 -3.97
C ALA A 182 1.14 26.38 -4.82
N GLU A 183 1.52 26.63 -6.05
CA GLU A 183 0.83 27.58 -6.95
C GLU A 183 -0.61 27.16 -7.24
N ARG A 184 -0.91 25.86 -7.21
CA ARG A 184 -2.27 25.35 -7.38
C ARG A 184 -2.93 24.98 -6.05
N GLY A 185 -2.57 25.68 -4.99
CA GLY A 185 -3.17 25.50 -3.67
C GLY A 185 -2.76 24.21 -2.95
N GLY A 186 -1.63 23.62 -3.35
CA GLY A 186 -1.14 22.37 -2.79
C GLY A 186 -1.78 21.12 -3.38
N ALA A 187 -2.59 21.24 -4.44
CA ALA A 187 -3.37 20.13 -5.00
C ALA A 187 -2.49 19.02 -5.55
N ILE A 188 -2.83 17.79 -5.16
CA ILE A 188 -2.22 16.57 -5.67
C ILE A 188 -3.34 15.71 -6.24
N GLY A 189 -3.14 15.19 -7.47
CA GLY A 189 -4.07 14.29 -8.15
C GLY A 189 -4.31 13.01 -7.35
N PRO A 190 -5.10 12.05 -7.86
CA PRO A 190 -5.57 10.98 -7.00
C PRO A 190 -4.41 10.19 -6.37
N ILE A 191 -4.54 9.95 -5.08
CA ILE A 191 -3.61 9.11 -4.32
C ILE A 191 -4.31 7.84 -3.86
N ALA A 192 -3.52 6.77 -3.76
CA ALA A 192 -3.94 5.47 -3.28
C ALA A 192 -2.93 4.96 -2.24
N ILE A 193 -3.16 3.77 -1.70
CA ILE A 193 -2.25 3.17 -0.73
C ILE A 193 -0.85 2.93 -1.33
N ASN A 194 0.15 2.94 -0.46
CA ASN A 194 1.55 2.62 -0.79
C ASN A 194 2.26 3.63 -1.73
N GLN A 195 1.73 4.82 -1.88
CA GLN A 195 2.34 5.89 -2.69
C GLN A 195 3.09 6.92 -1.84
N TYR A 196 2.75 7.02 -0.56
CA TYR A 196 3.33 7.98 0.38
C TYR A 196 3.77 7.27 1.65
N GLU A 197 4.59 7.94 2.45
CA GLU A 197 4.98 7.40 3.75
C GLU A 197 3.75 7.06 4.59
N LYS A 198 3.86 6.04 5.40
CA LYS A 198 2.75 5.52 6.21
C LYS A 198 2.11 6.60 7.08
N SER A 199 2.91 7.47 7.69
CA SER A 199 2.40 8.57 8.52
C SER A 199 1.49 9.51 7.72
N PHE A 200 1.87 9.85 6.50
CA PHE A 200 1.11 10.69 5.58
C PHE A 200 -0.18 9.98 5.14
N GLU A 201 -0.05 8.76 4.66
CA GLU A 201 -1.18 7.97 4.17
C GLU A 201 -2.22 7.75 5.28
N ASP A 202 -1.79 7.27 6.45
CA ASP A 202 -2.71 6.96 7.53
C ASP A 202 -3.45 8.22 8.02
N ALA A 203 -2.77 9.35 8.09
CA ALA A 203 -3.38 10.60 8.53
C ALA A 203 -4.48 11.07 7.57
N VAL A 204 -4.21 11.09 6.27
CA VAL A 204 -5.18 11.62 5.30
C VAL A 204 -6.35 10.68 5.06
N PHE A 205 -6.09 9.36 5.02
CA PHE A 205 -7.19 8.39 4.87
C PHE A 205 -8.06 8.25 6.11
N ALA A 206 -7.63 8.74 7.28
CA ALA A 206 -8.43 8.78 8.49
C ALA A 206 -9.42 9.95 8.54
N LEU A 207 -9.29 10.94 7.64
CA LEU A 207 -10.21 12.07 7.59
C LEU A 207 -11.61 11.62 7.18
N ALA A 208 -12.64 12.15 7.87
CA ALA A 208 -14.00 11.68 7.70
C ALA A 208 -14.74 12.31 6.51
N ASN A 209 -14.44 13.59 6.21
CA ASN A 209 -15.22 14.35 5.24
C ASN A 209 -14.33 15.11 4.26
N ASP A 210 -14.85 15.31 3.04
CA ASP A 210 -14.22 16.21 2.09
C ASP A 210 -14.14 17.61 2.70
N GLY A 211 -12.99 18.24 2.57
CA GLY A 211 -12.71 19.53 3.18
C GLY A 211 -11.98 19.44 4.54
N ASP A 212 -12.00 18.31 5.20
CA ASP A 212 -11.23 18.11 6.43
C ASP A 212 -9.72 18.13 6.15
N TYR A 213 -8.95 18.58 7.12
CA TYR A 213 -7.50 18.56 7.05
C TYR A 213 -6.90 18.00 8.34
N THR A 214 -5.70 17.46 8.23
CA THR A 214 -4.99 16.82 9.34
C THR A 214 -4.35 17.84 10.29
N LYS A 215 -4.04 17.41 11.50
CA LYS A 215 -3.00 18.04 12.31
C LYS A 215 -1.65 17.91 11.60
N PRO A 216 -0.62 18.67 12.02
CA PRO A 216 0.71 18.48 11.43
C PRO A 216 1.20 17.03 11.49
N VAL A 217 1.71 16.53 10.37
CA VAL A 217 2.19 15.16 10.19
C VAL A 217 3.65 15.20 9.79
N ARG A 218 4.50 14.42 10.46
CA ARG A 218 5.94 14.33 10.15
C ARG A 218 6.21 13.23 9.13
N THR A 219 6.93 13.61 8.07
CA THR A 219 7.51 12.67 7.09
C THR A 219 9.01 12.95 6.97
N ARG A 220 9.72 12.17 6.14
CA ARG A 220 11.16 12.44 5.91
C ARG A 220 11.41 13.80 5.28
N LEU A 221 10.44 14.36 4.55
CA LEU A 221 10.57 15.67 3.94
C LEU A 221 10.43 16.81 4.95
N GLY A 222 9.62 16.64 5.97
CA GLY A 222 9.32 17.68 6.94
C GLY A 222 7.95 17.52 7.56
N TRP A 223 7.29 18.64 7.81
CA TRP A 223 5.95 18.69 8.41
C TRP A 223 4.91 19.05 7.37
N HIS A 224 3.82 18.29 7.33
CA HIS A 224 2.71 18.50 6.40
C HIS A 224 1.42 18.79 7.14
N ILE A 225 0.54 19.57 6.52
CA ILE A 225 -0.90 19.56 6.79
C ILE A 225 -1.57 19.11 5.50
N ILE A 226 -2.43 18.09 5.59
CA ILE A 226 -3.00 17.43 4.42
C ILE A 226 -4.52 17.58 4.46
N LYS A 227 -5.09 18.08 3.36
CA LYS A 227 -6.53 18.22 3.19
C LYS A 227 -7.08 17.12 2.30
N ARG A 228 -8.17 16.49 2.73
CA ARG A 228 -8.96 15.65 1.83
C ARG A 228 -9.85 16.54 0.99
N THR A 229 -9.51 16.70 -0.27
CA THR A 229 -10.28 17.54 -1.19
C THR A 229 -11.52 16.80 -1.64
N ARG A 230 -11.36 15.53 -2.04
CA ARG A 230 -12.46 14.71 -2.53
C ARG A 230 -12.13 13.24 -2.36
N LYS A 231 -13.03 12.49 -1.75
CA LYS A 231 -12.99 11.03 -1.83
C LYS A 231 -13.61 10.61 -3.16
N ARG A 232 -12.84 9.90 -3.98
CA ARG A 232 -13.34 9.38 -5.23
C ARG A 232 -14.32 8.24 -4.97
N PRO A 233 -15.47 8.22 -5.65
CA PRO A 233 -16.44 7.14 -5.46
C PRO A 233 -15.86 5.82 -5.95
N THR A 234 -16.19 4.74 -5.22
CA THR A 234 -15.87 3.38 -5.65
C THR A 234 -16.64 3.07 -6.93
N LEU A 235 -15.99 2.45 -7.91
CA LEU A 235 -16.65 2.02 -9.13
C LEU A 235 -17.72 0.98 -8.81
N THR A 236 -18.87 1.06 -9.51
CA THR A 236 -19.83 -0.03 -9.53
C THR A 236 -19.29 -1.16 -10.41
N LEU A 237 -19.88 -2.37 -10.27
CA LEU A 237 -19.48 -3.49 -11.14
C LEU A 237 -19.64 -3.13 -12.63
N GLU A 238 -20.72 -2.44 -13.00
CA GLU A 238 -20.96 -2.01 -14.37
C GLU A 238 -19.89 -1.03 -14.87
N GLN A 239 -19.49 -0.09 -14.01
CA GLN A 239 -18.41 0.84 -14.34
C GLN A 239 -17.05 0.11 -14.46
N ALA A 240 -16.79 -0.87 -13.58
CA ALA A 240 -15.59 -1.69 -13.64
C ALA A 240 -15.50 -2.49 -14.94
N LYS A 241 -16.62 -3.07 -15.38
CA LYS A 241 -16.70 -3.79 -16.66
C LYS A 241 -16.35 -2.92 -17.87
N ARG A 242 -16.61 -1.62 -17.81
CA ARG A 242 -16.28 -0.68 -18.89
C ARG A 242 -14.82 -0.22 -18.88
N LYS A 243 -14.16 -0.24 -17.69
CA LYS A 243 -12.78 0.26 -17.52
C LYS A 243 -11.71 -0.83 -17.57
N ILE A 244 -12.07 -2.04 -17.25
CA ILE A 244 -11.19 -3.20 -17.24
C ILE A 244 -11.43 -4.05 -18.49
#